data_b0e863bc6dc2e59847de22252f357501
#
_entry.id   b0e863bc6dc2e59847de22252f357501
#
_cell.length_a   1.000
_cell.length_b   1.000
_cell.length_c   1.000
_cell.angle_alpha   90.00
_cell.angle_beta   90.00
_cell.angle_gamma   90.00
#
_symmetry.space_group_name_H-M   'P 1'
#
loop_
_entity.id
_entity.type
_entity.pdbx_description
1 polymer ?
#
loop_
_entity_poly.entity_id
_entity_poly.type
_entity_poly.pdbx_seq_one_letter_code
_entity_poly.pdbx_strand_id
1 'polypeptide(L)'
;MQLASKWVLAAGTAACLLAGVSASQAQPTIRVGWTIPAEESKYWMMRRPAEFPDLGKTYNVEWTQFQGTAPMTQALAAGALDCATQAPLSLANGVVGGNLKAYIVAQHVFEKPGGFSVYWAVKDDSPIRKIADLKGKTVGISVIGGGTYGPFAMLLKKNGVDPEKDIKLVEVGFAVSEDALRQGRVDAVNMNQPFAAHAEAKGGTRKLFSLSEEMPNIVHILEACRADFVDKNPDLVRAYVRDITLGMKKALANRDETLKVVSEVLKAPIPVLDTYLLKDNDFGRDPGAAPNFEAIQKMLDIYHQAGMLPKMDVAQFKHPTIVAPLQ
;
A
#
# COMPACT_ATOMS: atom_id res chain seq x y z
N MET A 1 -70.95 69.96 3.88
CA MET A 1 -70.23 69.70 2.58
C MET A 1 -69.10 68.78 2.88
N GLN A 2 -69.29 67.49 2.70
CA GLN A 2 -68.28 66.44 2.95
C GLN A 2 -67.83 65.86 1.65
N LEU A 3 -66.53 65.87 1.40
CA LEU A 3 -65.87 65.21 0.28
C LEU A 3 -65.27 63.88 0.77
N ALA A 4 -65.85 62.81 0.27
CA ALA A 4 -65.34 61.46 0.52
C ALA A 4 -64.24 61.10 -0.54
N SER A 5 -63.06 60.78 -0.05
CA SER A 5 -61.95 60.31 -0.89
C SER A 5 -61.94 58.79 -0.85
N LYS A 6 -62.02 58.16 -2.07
CA LYS A 6 -61.95 56.73 -2.28
C LYS A 6 -60.51 56.31 -2.42
N TRP A 7 -60.03 55.42 -1.57
CA TRP A 7 -58.78 54.75 -1.70
C TRP A 7 -58.94 53.37 -2.46
N VAL A 8 -58.30 53.22 -3.59
CA VAL A 8 -58.24 51.99 -4.33
C VAL A 8 -57.03 51.21 -3.82
N LEU A 9 -57.24 50.08 -3.16
CA LEU A 9 -56.17 49.11 -2.84
C LEU A 9 -55.85 48.28 -4.08
N ALA A 10 -54.63 48.42 -4.61
CA ALA A 10 -54.06 47.51 -5.59
C ALA A 10 -53.36 46.36 -4.85
N ALA A 11 -53.94 45.18 -4.93
CA ALA A 11 -53.31 43.97 -4.46
C ALA A 11 -52.24 43.49 -5.46
N GLY A 12 -50.96 43.73 -5.16
CA GLY A 12 -49.85 43.20 -5.92
C GLY A 12 -49.52 41.78 -5.47
N THR A 13 -49.80 40.80 -6.33
CA THR A 13 -49.39 39.40 -6.14
C THR A 13 -47.89 39.27 -6.42
N ALA A 14 -47.07 39.21 -5.36
CA ALA A 14 -45.64 38.86 -5.46
C ALA A 14 -45.51 37.34 -5.65
N ALA A 15 -45.23 36.92 -6.88
CA ALA A 15 -44.82 35.52 -7.19
C ALA A 15 -43.39 35.33 -6.69
N CYS A 16 -43.21 34.66 -5.56
CA CYS A 16 -41.90 34.17 -5.09
C CYS A 16 -41.43 33.03 -6.00
N LEU A 17 -40.52 33.32 -6.93
CA LEU A 17 -39.73 32.35 -7.63
C LEU A 17 -38.77 31.71 -6.61
N LEU A 18 -39.15 30.57 -6.06
CA LEU A 18 -38.23 29.66 -5.36
C LEU A 18 -37.28 29.08 -6.40
N ALA A 19 -36.16 29.77 -6.65
CA ALA A 19 -35.03 29.19 -7.30
C ALA A 19 -34.51 28.05 -6.39
N GLY A 20 -34.83 26.82 -6.75
CA GLY A 20 -34.27 25.65 -6.11
C GLY A 20 -32.75 25.67 -6.26
N VAL A 21 -32.05 26.11 -5.24
CA VAL A 21 -30.61 25.90 -5.11
C VAL A 21 -30.45 24.40 -4.90
N SER A 22 -30.18 23.65 -6.00
CA SER A 22 -29.69 22.27 -5.90
C SER A 22 -28.40 22.34 -5.10
N ALA A 23 -28.45 21.99 -3.82
CA ALA A 23 -27.24 21.78 -3.03
C ALA A 23 -26.44 20.70 -3.77
N SER A 24 -25.35 21.09 -4.40
CA SER A 24 -24.36 20.14 -4.92
C SER A 24 -23.93 19.29 -3.73
N GLN A 25 -24.44 18.08 -3.67
CA GLN A 25 -24.08 17.15 -2.60
C GLN A 25 -22.58 16.88 -2.78
N ALA A 26 -21.76 17.25 -1.80
CA ALA A 26 -20.33 17.01 -1.83
C ALA A 26 -20.11 15.52 -2.08
N GLN A 27 -19.24 15.21 -3.04
CA GLN A 27 -18.93 13.82 -3.38
C GLN A 27 -18.35 13.10 -2.15
N PRO A 28 -18.75 11.85 -1.90
CA PRO A 28 -18.20 11.08 -0.80
C PRO A 28 -16.69 10.93 -0.97
N THR A 29 -15.96 11.01 0.12
CA THR A 29 -14.50 10.89 0.15
C THR A 29 -14.11 9.56 0.79
N ILE A 30 -13.23 8.81 0.13
CA ILE A 30 -12.60 7.61 0.67
C ILE A 30 -11.23 8.02 1.23
N ARG A 31 -10.98 7.75 2.50
CA ARG A 31 -9.69 7.99 3.15
C ARG A 31 -8.79 6.78 2.90
N VAL A 32 -7.72 6.99 2.12
CA VAL A 32 -6.85 5.90 1.64
C VAL A 32 -5.43 6.06 2.13
N GLY A 33 -4.96 5.04 2.86
CA GLY A 33 -3.55 4.92 3.22
C GLY A 33 -2.72 4.32 2.10
N TRP A 34 -1.51 4.84 1.88
CA TRP A 34 -0.56 4.33 0.91
C TRP A 34 0.88 4.38 1.42
N THR A 35 1.77 3.63 0.78
CA THR A 35 3.20 3.60 1.11
C THR A 35 4.07 3.47 -0.14
N ILE A 36 5.38 3.53 0.03
CA ILE A 36 6.37 3.15 -0.96
C ILE A 36 6.80 1.71 -0.66
N PRO A 37 6.99 0.87 -1.67
CA PRO A 37 6.96 1.02 -3.12
C PRO A 37 5.72 0.43 -3.80
N ALA A 38 5.72 0.53 -5.14
CA ALA A 38 4.99 -0.37 -6.04
C ALA A 38 3.45 -0.32 -5.92
N GLU A 39 2.91 0.88 -5.93
CA GLU A 39 1.46 1.13 -5.97
C GLU A 39 1.07 1.92 -7.23
N GLU A 40 1.55 1.50 -8.40
CA GLU A 40 1.43 2.24 -9.65
C GLU A 40 -0.01 2.61 -9.99
N SER A 41 -0.99 1.75 -9.71
CA SER A 41 -2.41 2.06 -9.89
C SER A 41 -2.83 3.30 -9.10
N LYS A 42 -2.43 3.40 -7.82
CA LYS A 42 -2.69 4.59 -6.99
C LYS A 42 -1.92 5.80 -7.48
N TYR A 43 -0.66 5.63 -7.90
CA TYR A 43 0.14 6.74 -8.42
C TYR A 43 -0.48 7.34 -9.68
N TRP A 44 -1.03 6.52 -10.58
CA TRP A 44 -1.80 6.96 -11.73
C TRP A 44 -3.05 7.74 -11.29
N MET A 45 -3.82 7.23 -10.34
CA MET A 45 -4.99 7.94 -9.79
C MET A 45 -4.62 9.30 -9.18
N MET A 46 -3.49 9.37 -8.48
CA MET A 46 -2.99 10.62 -7.87
C MET A 46 -2.56 11.66 -8.91
N ARG A 47 -1.97 11.24 -10.04
CA ARG A 47 -1.33 12.14 -11.01
C ARG A 47 -2.12 12.34 -12.28
N ARG A 48 -3.03 11.46 -12.60
CA ARG A 48 -3.88 11.51 -13.81
C ARG A 48 -5.35 11.26 -13.45
N PRO A 49 -5.91 11.95 -12.42
CA PRO A 49 -7.26 11.65 -11.92
C PRO A 49 -8.34 11.81 -12.99
N ALA A 50 -8.18 12.74 -13.93
CA ALA A 50 -9.13 12.95 -15.03
C ALA A 50 -9.25 11.77 -16.00
N GLU A 51 -8.30 10.83 -15.97
CA GLU A 51 -8.31 9.63 -16.80
C GLU A 51 -9.12 8.47 -16.21
N PHE A 52 -9.70 8.67 -15.02
CA PHE A 52 -10.51 7.67 -14.33
C PHE A 52 -12.00 7.99 -14.44
N PRO A 53 -12.84 6.97 -14.69
CA PRO A 53 -14.26 7.20 -14.88
C PRO A 53 -14.98 7.68 -13.62
N ASP A 54 -14.58 7.20 -12.45
CA ASP A 54 -15.27 7.39 -11.19
C ASP A 54 -14.59 8.42 -10.28
N LEU A 55 -13.25 8.49 -10.26
CA LEU A 55 -12.49 9.40 -9.41
C LEU A 55 -12.76 10.88 -9.77
N GLY A 56 -13.11 11.66 -8.76
CA GLY A 56 -13.50 13.07 -8.92
C GLY A 56 -14.91 13.28 -9.45
N LYS A 57 -15.70 12.20 -9.70
CA LYS A 57 -17.08 12.23 -10.19
C LYS A 57 -18.04 11.47 -9.29
N THR A 58 -17.74 10.21 -9.02
CA THR A 58 -18.50 9.34 -8.12
C THR A 58 -18.00 9.46 -6.69
N TYR A 59 -16.68 9.64 -6.51
CA TYR A 59 -16.01 9.78 -5.22
C TYR A 59 -14.74 10.63 -5.35
N ASN A 60 -14.28 11.12 -4.19
CA ASN A 60 -12.95 11.71 -4.01
C ASN A 60 -12.08 10.80 -3.16
N VAL A 61 -10.76 10.99 -3.20
CA VAL A 61 -9.82 10.29 -2.33
C VAL A 61 -9.00 11.29 -1.53
N GLU A 62 -8.93 11.04 -0.22
CA GLU A 62 -7.94 11.65 0.66
C GLU A 62 -6.78 10.68 0.85
N TRP A 63 -5.62 11.05 0.28
CA TRP A 63 -4.41 10.22 0.30
C TRP A 63 -3.53 10.52 1.50
N THR A 64 -3.24 9.52 2.33
CA THR A 64 -2.31 9.65 3.47
C THR A 64 -1.15 8.68 3.31
N GLN A 65 0.08 9.21 3.27
CA GLN A 65 1.28 8.39 3.18
C GLN A 65 1.73 7.88 4.55
N PHE A 66 2.13 6.60 4.59
CA PHE A 66 2.69 5.94 5.77
C PHE A 66 4.05 5.32 5.47
N GLN A 67 4.83 5.06 6.51
CA GLN A 67 6.15 4.42 6.37
C GLN A 67 6.07 2.91 6.11
N GLY A 68 4.89 2.29 6.23
CA GLY A 68 4.65 0.87 5.97
C GLY A 68 3.27 0.41 6.41
N THR A 69 3.01 -0.89 6.33
CA THR A 69 1.67 -1.45 6.48
C THR A 69 1.18 -1.54 7.94
N ALA A 70 2.06 -1.75 8.92
CA ALA A 70 1.64 -1.88 10.32
C ALA A 70 0.94 -0.62 10.87
N PRO A 71 1.46 0.62 10.71
CA PRO A 71 0.73 1.82 11.14
C PRO A 71 -0.57 2.06 10.34
N MET A 72 -0.64 1.66 9.06
CA MET A 72 -1.90 1.71 8.30
C MET A 72 -2.93 0.74 8.84
N THR A 73 -2.52 -0.45 9.30
CA THR A 73 -3.42 -1.41 9.96
C THR A 73 -4.04 -0.81 11.22
N GLN A 74 -3.24 -0.11 12.03
CA GLN A 74 -3.73 0.59 13.22
C GLN A 74 -4.72 1.71 12.85
N ALA A 75 -4.43 2.48 11.81
CA ALA A 75 -5.31 3.54 11.32
C ALA A 75 -6.65 2.99 10.77
N LEU A 76 -6.62 1.83 10.07
CA LEU A 76 -7.85 1.11 9.67
C LEU A 76 -8.64 0.65 10.89
N ALA A 77 -8.00 0.01 11.87
CA ALA A 77 -8.67 -0.48 13.09
C ALA A 77 -9.28 0.67 13.89
N ALA A 78 -8.64 1.83 13.93
CA ALA A 78 -9.15 3.04 14.59
C ALA A 78 -10.22 3.79 13.77
N GLY A 79 -10.53 3.36 12.54
CA GLY A 79 -11.48 4.05 11.66
C GLY A 79 -10.95 5.37 11.08
N ALA A 80 -9.66 5.65 11.18
CA ALA A 80 -9.02 6.82 10.58
C ALA A 80 -8.86 6.69 9.06
N LEU A 81 -8.77 5.47 8.54
CA LEU A 81 -8.78 5.15 7.12
C LEU A 81 -9.98 4.27 6.78
N ASP A 82 -10.42 4.31 5.53
CA ASP A 82 -11.48 3.47 4.98
C ASP A 82 -10.88 2.31 4.19
N CYS A 83 -9.86 2.58 3.38
CA CYS A 83 -9.06 1.60 2.67
C CYS A 83 -7.58 1.89 2.88
N ALA A 84 -6.72 0.90 2.74
CA ALA A 84 -5.29 1.08 2.85
C ALA A 84 -4.50 -0.06 2.21
N THR A 85 -3.29 0.26 1.82
CA THR A 85 -2.26 -0.72 1.50
C THR A 85 -1.97 -1.61 2.69
N GLN A 86 -1.98 -2.91 2.46
CA GLN A 86 -1.73 -3.92 3.48
C GLN A 86 -0.74 -4.98 2.97
N ALA A 87 -0.17 -5.71 3.94
CA ALA A 87 0.50 -6.98 3.69
C ALA A 87 -0.20 -8.09 4.47
N PRO A 88 -0.12 -9.36 4.05
CA PRO A 88 -0.83 -10.44 4.73
C PRO A 88 -0.59 -10.51 6.23
N LEU A 89 0.67 -10.36 6.69
CA LEU A 89 0.99 -10.41 8.13
C LEU A 89 0.39 -9.21 8.90
N SER A 90 0.57 -7.99 8.40
CA SER A 90 0.07 -6.80 9.11
C SER A 90 -1.46 -6.77 9.17
N LEU A 91 -2.14 -7.17 8.08
CA LEU A 91 -3.59 -7.29 8.06
C LEU A 91 -4.08 -8.35 9.05
N ALA A 92 -3.45 -9.52 9.06
CA ALA A 92 -3.76 -10.60 10.00
C ALA A 92 -3.56 -10.16 11.47
N ASN A 93 -2.47 -9.46 11.77
CA ASN A 93 -2.21 -8.89 13.10
C ASN A 93 -3.30 -7.89 13.51
N GLY A 94 -3.80 -7.08 12.59
CA GLY A 94 -4.90 -6.16 12.84
C GLY A 94 -6.20 -6.87 13.21
N VAL A 95 -6.47 -8.01 12.59
CA VAL A 95 -7.64 -8.85 12.93
C VAL A 95 -7.47 -9.50 14.29
N VAL A 96 -6.29 -10.09 14.57
CA VAL A 96 -6.03 -10.81 15.83
C VAL A 96 -5.95 -9.87 17.03
N GLY A 97 -5.24 -8.77 16.91
CA GLY A 97 -4.95 -7.85 18.03
C GLY A 97 -5.81 -6.59 18.07
N GLY A 98 -6.37 -6.17 16.94
CA GLY A 98 -7.06 -4.87 16.80
C GLY A 98 -8.56 -4.97 16.52
N ASN A 99 -9.17 -6.16 16.52
CA ASN A 99 -10.57 -6.37 16.13
C ASN A 99 -10.92 -5.81 14.73
N LEU A 100 -9.94 -5.66 13.86
CA LEU A 100 -10.14 -5.18 12.50
C LEU A 100 -10.93 -6.24 11.71
N LYS A 101 -12.01 -5.82 11.09
CA LYS A 101 -12.67 -6.57 10.01
C LYS A 101 -12.41 -5.84 8.71
N ALA A 102 -11.83 -6.51 7.73
CA ALA A 102 -11.49 -5.91 6.45
C ALA A 102 -11.59 -6.93 5.32
N TYR A 103 -11.89 -6.45 4.12
CA TYR A 103 -11.86 -7.23 2.89
C TYR A 103 -10.66 -6.84 2.05
N ILE A 104 -9.98 -7.83 1.48
CA ILE A 104 -8.95 -7.63 0.47
C ILE A 104 -9.69 -7.41 -0.87
N VAL A 105 -9.54 -6.21 -1.42
CA VAL A 105 -10.26 -5.79 -2.63
C VAL A 105 -9.39 -5.78 -3.88
N ALA A 106 -8.06 -5.68 -3.74
CA ALA A 106 -7.11 -5.74 -4.85
C ALA A 106 -5.72 -6.21 -4.38
N GLN A 107 -4.85 -6.54 -5.34
CA GLN A 107 -3.43 -6.82 -5.13
C GLN A 107 -2.60 -5.96 -6.06
N HIS A 108 -1.57 -5.30 -5.51
CA HIS A 108 -0.68 -4.46 -6.30
C HIS A 108 0.51 -5.24 -6.83
N VAL A 109 1.29 -5.86 -5.93
CA VAL A 109 2.50 -6.57 -6.33
C VAL A 109 2.76 -7.84 -5.52
N PHE A 110 3.56 -8.72 -6.12
CA PHE A 110 4.07 -9.94 -5.51
C PHE A 110 5.51 -10.20 -5.99
N GLU A 111 6.28 -10.97 -5.24
CA GLU A 111 7.58 -11.46 -5.71
C GLU A 111 7.36 -12.60 -6.70
N LYS A 112 8.09 -12.58 -7.80
CA LYS A 112 8.07 -13.63 -8.83
C LYS A 112 9.45 -14.24 -8.99
N PRO A 113 9.57 -15.50 -9.42
CA PRO A 113 10.87 -16.10 -9.73
C PRO A 113 11.65 -15.26 -10.76
N GLY A 114 12.92 -14.96 -10.46
CA GLY A 114 13.77 -14.11 -11.29
C GLY A 114 13.47 -12.61 -11.24
N GLY A 115 12.43 -12.20 -10.52
CA GLY A 115 12.11 -10.80 -10.29
C GLY A 115 12.81 -10.22 -9.07
N PHE A 116 12.38 -9.01 -8.67
CA PHE A 116 12.87 -8.35 -7.47
C PHE A 116 12.36 -9.06 -6.22
N SER A 117 13.25 -9.22 -5.25
CA SER A 117 12.93 -9.60 -3.88
C SER A 117 13.54 -8.58 -2.92
N VAL A 118 12.79 -8.18 -1.90
CA VAL A 118 13.34 -7.34 -0.83
C VAL A 118 14.51 -8.06 -0.19
N TYR A 119 15.62 -7.33 -0.02
CA TYR A 119 16.85 -7.90 0.50
C TYR A 119 17.47 -7.03 1.60
N TRP A 120 18.34 -7.62 2.40
CA TRP A 120 19.19 -6.88 3.34
C TRP A 120 20.56 -6.67 2.72
N ALA A 121 21.01 -5.41 2.74
CA ALA A 121 22.32 -5.00 2.30
C ALA A 121 23.25 -4.74 3.47
N VAL A 122 24.54 -4.92 3.22
CA VAL A 122 25.67 -4.51 4.07
C VAL A 122 26.64 -3.69 3.21
N LYS A 123 27.58 -2.97 3.82
CA LYS A 123 28.68 -2.33 3.07
C LYS A 123 29.56 -3.38 2.41
N ASP A 124 30.20 -3.05 1.28
CA ASP A 124 31.09 -3.98 0.57
C ASP A 124 32.25 -4.47 1.43
N ASP A 125 32.82 -3.59 2.24
CA ASP A 125 33.93 -3.85 3.17
C ASP A 125 33.49 -4.50 4.48
N SER A 126 32.17 -4.65 4.73
CA SER A 126 31.63 -5.26 5.95
C SER A 126 32.15 -6.68 6.13
N PRO A 127 32.56 -7.08 7.36
CA PRO A 127 32.93 -8.46 7.67
C PRO A 127 31.72 -9.43 7.68
N ILE A 128 30.50 -8.92 7.70
CA ILE A 128 29.26 -9.71 7.73
C ILE A 128 29.09 -10.39 6.37
N ARG A 129 29.17 -11.73 6.29
CA ARG A 129 29.09 -12.51 5.04
C ARG A 129 27.87 -13.43 4.96
N LYS A 130 27.25 -13.74 6.10
CA LYS A 130 26.09 -14.61 6.25
C LYS A 130 25.17 -14.12 7.35
N ILE A 131 23.93 -14.61 7.39
CA ILE A 131 22.91 -14.19 8.37
C ILE A 131 23.40 -14.40 9.81
N ALA A 132 24.11 -15.49 10.10
CA ALA A 132 24.63 -15.77 11.44
C ALA A 132 25.61 -14.71 11.97
N ASP A 133 26.27 -13.95 11.07
CA ASP A 133 27.20 -12.87 11.46
C ASP A 133 26.46 -11.61 11.94
N LEU A 134 25.13 -11.59 11.84
CA LEU A 134 24.29 -10.49 12.36
C LEU A 134 24.18 -10.48 13.89
N LYS A 135 24.59 -11.56 14.58
CA LYS A 135 24.57 -11.59 16.06
C LYS A 135 25.36 -10.41 16.66
N GLY A 136 24.73 -9.69 17.58
CA GLY A 136 25.29 -8.51 18.22
C GLY A 136 25.29 -7.25 17.32
N LYS A 137 24.69 -7.30 16.12
CA LYS A 137 24.67 -6.19 15.17
C LYS A 137 23.39 -5.37 15.26
N THR A 138 23.48 -4.12 14.78
CA THR A 138 22.31 -3.26 14.59
C THR A 138 21.76 -3.48 13.18
N VAL A 139 20.53 -3.99 13.10
CA VAL A 139 19.87 -4.32 11.83
C VAL A 139 18.67 -3.41 11.62
N GLY A 140 18.65 -2.72 10.49
CA GLY A 140 17.54 -1.86 10.10
C GLY A 140 16.44 -2.61 9.36
N ILE A 141 15.20 -2.24 9.66
CA ILE A 141 14.01 -2.66 8.93
C ILE A 141 13.08 -1.47 8.76
N SER A 142 12.30 -1.43 7.68
CA SER A 142 11.40 -0.31 7.43
C SER A 142 10.35 -0.10 8.52
N VAL A 143 9.65 -1.18 8.90
CA VAL A 143 8.64 -1.19 9.98
C VAL A 143 8.58 -2.57 10.60
N ILE A 144 8.65 -2.65 11.93
CA ILE A 144 8.45 -3.89 12.68
C ILE A 144 6.96 -4.27 12.60
N GLY A 145 6.68 -5.55 12.33
CA GLY A 145 5.31 -6.05 12.12
C GLY A 145 4.72 -5.72 10.74
N GLY A 146 5.47 -5.02 9.87
CA GLY A 146 5.09 -4.80 8.48
C GLY A 146 5.31 -6.03 7.59
N GLY A 147 5.03 -5.86 6.28
CA GLY A 147 5.04 -6.98 5.34
C GLY A 147 6.37 -7.71 5.17
N THR A 148 7.49 -7.05 5.39
CA THR A 148 8.83 -7.65 5.29
C THR A 148 9.29 -8.32 6.59
N TYR A 149 8.65 -8.00 7.72
CA TYR A 149 9.10 -8.48 9.04
C TYR A 149 8.95 -9.99 9.20
N GLY A 150 7.84 -10.56 8.78
CA GLY A 150 7.57 -12.01 8.94
C GLY A 150 8.63 -12.89 8.29
N PRO A 151 8.82 -12.79 6.95
CA PRO A 151 9.85 -13.55 6.25
C PRO A 151 11.27 -13.28 6.78
N PHE A 152 11.58 -12.02 7.13
CA PHE A 152 12.85 -11.66 7.75
C PHE A 152 13.09 -12.39 9.07
N ALA A 153 12.13 -12.34 10.00
CA ALA A 153 12.27 -12.98 11.30
C ALA A 153 12.42 -14.50 11.19
N MET A 154 11.68 -15.11 10.26
CA MET A 154 11.76 -16.56 9.98
C MET A 154 13.12 -16.92 9.41
N LEU A 155 13.63 -16.15 8.44
CA LEU A 155 14.94 -16.38 7.82
C LEU A 155 16.07 -16.26 8.85
N LEU A 156 16.01 -15.28 9.76
CA LEU A 156 16.95 -15.15 10.85
C LEU A 156 16.91 -16.37 11.78
N LYS A 157 15.72 -16.77 12.24
CA LYS A 157 15.56 -17.92 13.14
C LYS A 157 16.07 -19.22 12.52
N LYS A 158 15.79 -19.46 11.24
CA LYS A 158 16.30 -20.60 10.46
C LYS A 158 17.84 -20.64 10.43
N ASN A 159 18.48 -19.49 10.48
CA ASN A 159 19.95 -19.34 10.51
C ASN A 159 20.50 -19.19 11.93
N GLY A 160 19.72 -19.54 12.97
CA GLY A 160 20.15 -19.54 14.36
C GLY A 160 20.31 -18.13 14.97
N VAL A 161 19.64 -17.12 14.42
CA VAL A 161 19.62 -15.74 14.93
C VAL A 161 18.22 -15.42 15.43
N ASP A 162 18.08 -15.15 16.73
CA ASP A 162 16.83 -14.66 17.30
C ASP A 162 16.70 -13.15 17.06
N PRO A 163 15.69 -12.69 16.28
CA PRO A 163 15.56 -11.27 15.96
C PRO A 163 15.27 -10.38 17.17
N GLU A 164 14.82 -10.94 18.30
CA GLU A 164 14.50 -10.20 19.51
C GLU A 164 15.66 -10.17 20.52
N LYS A 165 16.57 -11.15 20.46
CA LYS A 165 17.63 -11.34 21.47
C LYS A 165 19.03 -11.17 20.91
N ASP A 166 19.25 -11.62 19.66
CA ASP A 166 20.59 -11.72 19.09
C ASP A 166 20.99 -10.49 18.27
N ILE A 167 20.06 -9.60 17.92
CA ILE A 167 20.33 -8.38 17.16
C ILE A 167 19.66 -7.17 17.82
N LYS A 168 20.19 -5.97 17.52
CA LYS A 168 19.49 -4.72 17.81
C LYS A 168 18.67 -4.35 16.58
N LEU A 169 17.38 -4.72 16.56
CA LEU A 169 16.49 -4.35 15.48
C LEU A 169 16.04 -2.89 15.65
N VAL A 170 16.14 -2.08 14.58
CA VAL A 170 15.75 -0.66 14.57
C VAL A 170 14.92 -0.35 13.34
N GLU A 171 13.91 0.51 13.51
CA GLU A 171 13.13 0.98 12.38
C GLU A 171 13.90 2.08 11.62
N VAL A 172 14.04 1.85 10.31
CA VAL A 172 14.68 2.76 9.37
C VAL A 172 13.82 2.84 8.12
N GLY A 173 13.11 3.95 7.96
CA GLY A 173 12.23 4.15 6.81
C GLY A 173 12.95 3.95 5.48
N PHE A 174 12.26 3.46 4.46
CA PHE A 174 12.84 3.11 3.15
C PHE A 174 13.71 4.20 2.54
N ALA A 175 13.28 5.46 2.59
CA ALA A 175 13.97 6.58 1.97
C ALA A 175 15.34 6.91 2.58
N VAL A 176 15.59 6.48 3.81
CA VAL A 176 16.84 6.76 4.55
C VAL A 176 17.66 5.50 4.84
N SER A 177 17.22 4.34 4.35
CA SER A 177 17.88 3.05 4.58
C SER A 177 19.32 3.03 4.07
N GLU A 178 19.56 3.45 2.83
CA GLU A 178 20.89 3.53 2.23
C GLU A 178 21.83 4.43 3.04
N ASP A 179 21.36 5.63 3.39
CA ASP A 179 22.17 6.58 4.15
C ASP A 179 22.48 6.07 5.56
N ALA A 180 21.53 5.41 6.22
CA ALA A 180 21.76 4.80 7.52
C ALA A 180 22.85 3.73 7.47
N LEU A 181 22.87 2.91 6.42
CA LEU A 181 23.92 1.90 6.21
C LEU A 181 25.27 2.54 5.91
N ARG A 182 25.33 3.50 4.96
CA ARG A 182 26.59 4.17 4.57
C ARG A 182 27.24 4.92 5.71
N GLN A 183 26.43 5.57 6.56
CA GLN A 183 26.90 6.30 7.74
C GLN A 183 27.24 5.38 8.93
N GLY A 184 27.01 4.07 8.81
CA GLY A 184 27.30 3.10 9.88
C GLY A 184 26.33 3.21 11.08
N ARG A 185 25.15 3.82 10.89
CA ARG A 185 24.09 3.82 11.93
C ARG A 185 23.46 2.45 12.09
N VAL A 186 23.52 1.64 11.06
CA VAL A 186 23.14 0.22 11.03
C VAL A 186 24.23 -0.59 10.33
N ASP A 187 24.38 -1.86 10.72
CA ASP A 187 25.31 -2.80 10.12
C ASP A 187 24.73 -3.49 8.87
N ALA A 188 23.42 -3.69 8.88
CA ALA A 188 22.64 -4.20 7.75
C ALA A 188 21.28 -3.51 7.71
N VAL A 189 20.67 -3.37 6.52
CA VAL A 189 19.35 -2.74 6.37
C VAL A 189 18.60 -3.30 5.17
N ASN A 190 17.28 -3.35 5.26
CA ASN A 190 16.44 -3.75 4.15
C ASN A 190 16.45 -2.71 3.03
N MET A 191 16.55 -3.22 1.80
CA MET A 191 16.49 -2.45 0.57
C MET A 191 15.24 -2.84 -0.22
N ASN A 192 14.50 -1.83 -0.66
CA ASN A 192 13.31 -1.98 -1.48
C ASN A 192 13.35 -0.96 -2.64
N GLN A 193 12.61 -1.22 -3.73
CA GLN A 193 12.53 -0.29 -4.84
C GLN A 193 11.81 1.03 -4.45
N PRO A 194 12.21 2.18 -4.97
CA PRO A 194 13.32 2.44 -5.92
C PRO A 194 14.70 2.59 -5.27
N PHE A 195 14.80 2.56 -3.94
CA PHE A 195 16.02 2.81 -3.18
C PHE A 195 17.08 1.72 -3.40
N ALA A 196 16.64 0.48 -3.61
CA ALA A 196 17.52 -0.64 -3.98
C ALA A 196 18.28 -0.34 -5.29
N ALA A 197 17.56 0.04 -6.34
CA ALA A 197 18.17 0.38 -7.62
C ALA A 197 19.12 1.60 -7.52
N HIS A 198 18.76 2.60 -6.71
CA HIS A 198 19.63 3.74 -6.45
C HIS A 198 20.93 3.33 -5.74
N ALA A 199 20.82 2.51 -4.68
CA ALA A 199 21.97 2.03 -3.92
C ALA A 199 22.90 1.14 -4.79
N GLU A 200 22.31 0.27 -5.62
CA GLU A 200 23.04 -0.58 -6.57
C GLU A 200 23.80 0.25 -7.62
N ALA A 201 23.14 1.26 -8.20
CA ALA A 201 23.78 2.16 -9.17
C ALA A 201 24.95 2.96 -8.55
N LYS A 202 24.86 3.31 -7.28
CA LYS A 202 25.88 4.05 -6.56
C LYS A 202 27.06 3.15 -6.11
N GLY A 203 26.84 1.83 -5.99
CA GLY A 203 27.83 0.86 -5.50
C GLY A 203 28.20 1.04 -4.02
N GLY A 204 29.19 0.30 -3.55
CA GLY A 204 29.68 0.37 -2.16
C GLY A 204 28.80 -0.38 -1.15
N THR A 205 27.78 -1.08 -1.61
CA THR A 205 26.93 -1.97 -0.82
C THR A 205 26.67 -3.26 -1.57
N ARG A 206 26.50 -4.35 -0.85
CA ARG A 206 26.16 -5.65 -1.44
C ARG A 206 25.00 -6.31 -0.71
N LYS A 207 24.28 -7.13 -1.45
CA LYS A 207 23.23 -7.99 -0.88
C LYS A 207 23.85 -9.02 0.06
N LEU A 208 23.24 -9.18 1.23
CA LEU A 208 23.57 -10.24 2.19
C LEU A 208 22.63 -11.42 2.02
N PHE A 209 21.34 -11.20 1.98
CA PHE A 209 20.27 -12.20 1.74
C PHE A 209 18.99 -11.50 1.25
N SER A 210 18.08 -12.25 0.64
CA SER A 210 16.77 -11.79 0.20
C SER A 210 15.63 -12.60 0.82
N LEU A 211 14.43 -12.03 0.84
CA LEU A 211 13.25 -12.69 1.43
C LEU A 211 12.82 -13.93 0.66
N SER A 212 13.05 -13.96 -0.65
CA SER A 212 12.74 -15.11 -1.51
C SER A 212 13.51 -16.39 -1.13
N GLU A 213 14.59 -16.26 -0.36
CA GLU A 213 15.33 -17.43 0.18
C GLU A 213 14.54 -18.20 1.22
N GLU A 214 13.62 -17.54 1.93
CA GLU A 214 12.74 -18.19 2.90
C GLU A 214 11.35 -18.45 2.34
N MET A 215 10.79 -17.48 1.65
CA MET A 215 9.41 -17.54 1.18
C MET A 215 9.34 -17.11 -0.29
N PRO A 216 9.34 -18.06 -1.24
CA PRO A 216 9.14 -17.73 -2.64
C PRO A 216 7.69 -17.25 -2.90
N ASN A 217 7.53 -16.36 -3.88
CA ASN A 217 6.21 -15.85 -4.30
C ASN A 217 5.44 -15.08 -3.20
N ILE A 218 6.14 -14.25 -2.44
CA ILE A 218 5.53 -13.40 -1.41
C ILE A 218 4.52 -12.44 -2.06
N VAL A 219 3.29 -12.44 -1.56
CA VAL A 219 2.34 -11.36 -1.82
C VAL A 219 2.73 -10.18 -0.94
N HIS A 220 3.22 -9.11 -1.56
CA HIS A 220 3.78 -7.98 -0.83
C HIS A 220 2.76 -6.94 -0.47
N ILE A 221 1.98 -6.52 -1.47
CA ILE A 221 1.13 -5.33 -1.38
C ILE A 221 -0.28 -5.65 -1.84
N LEU A 222 -1.20 -5.53 -0.90
CA LEU A 222 -2.64 -5.68 -1.07
C LEU A 222 -3.32 -4.33 -0.90
N GLU A 223 -4.52 -4.18 -1.44
CA GLU A 223 -5.47 -3.17 -1.04
C GLU A 223 -6.54 -3.83 -0.18
N ALA A 224 -6.73 -3.30 1.03
CA ALA A 224 -7.78 -3.76 1.93
C ALA A 224 -8.65 -2.59 2.40
N CYS A 225 -9.95 -2.81 2.46
CA CYS A 225 -10.91 -1.84 2.98
C CYS A 225 -11.61 -2.40 4.22
N ARG A 226 -11.95 -1.53 5.18
CA ARG A 226 -12.74 -1.93 6.36
C ARG A 226 -14.06 -2.52 5.94
N ALA A 227 -14.45 -3.64 6.56
CA ALA A 227 -15.68 -4.35 6.22
C ALA A 227 -16.92 -3.47 6.41
N ASP A 228 -17.02 -2.76 7.54
CA ASP A 228 -18.15 -1.87 7.83
C ASP A 228 -18.29 -0.71 6.82
N PHE A 229 -17.17 -0.22 6.27
CA PHE A 229 -17.18 0.79 5.22
C PHE A 229 -17.69 0.21 3.90
N VAL A 230 -17.17 -0.98 3.51
CA VAL A 230 -17.58 -1.69 2.29
C VAL A 230 -19.07 -2.03 2.34
N ASP A 231 -19.53 -2.59 3.46
CA ASP A 231 -20.92 -3.04 3.63
C ASP A 231 -21.91 -1.86 3.59
N LYS A 232 -21.50 -0.69 4.09
CA LYS A 232 -22.31 0.54 4.04
C LYS A 232 -22.28 1.27 2.72
N ASN A 233 -21.19 1.13 1.95
CA ASN A 233 -20.93 1.88 0.73
C ASN A 233 -20.48 0.99 -0.45
N PRO A 234 -21.22 -0.09 -0.76
CA PRO A 234 -20.77 -1.10 -1.72
C PRO A 234 -20.50 -0.53 -3.12
N ASP A 235 -21.36 0.35 -3.62
CA ASP A 235 -21.20 0.93 -4.96
C ASP A 235 -20.03 1.91 -5.03
N LEU A 236 -19.78 2.64 -3.95
CA LEU A 236 -18.63 3.52 -3.82
C LEU A 236 -17.31 2.73 -3.88
N VAL A 237 -17.24 1.62 -3.13
CA VAL A 237 -16.05 0.76 -3.13
C VAL A 237 -15.90 0.03 -4.45
N ARG A 238 -17.01 -0.37 -5.13
CA ARG A 238 -16.93 -0.90 -6.49
C ARG A 238 -16.30 0.09 -7.46
N ALA A 239 -16.71 1.35 -7.41
CA ALA A 239 -16.13 2.41 -8.24
C ALA A 239 -14.62 2.56 -7.99
N TYR A 240 -14.22 2.59 -6.72
CA TYR A 240 -12.81 2.63 -6.32
C TYR A 240 -12.00 1.44 -6.85
N VAL A 241 -12.51 0.21 -6.70
CA VAL A 241 -11.84 -1.02 -7.18
C VAL A 241 -11.76 -1.08 -8.72
N ARG A 242 -12.78 -0.57 -9.44
CA ARG A 242 -12.69 -0.39 -10.91
C ARG A 242 -11.54 0.54 -11.28
N ASP A 243 -11.41 1.67 -10.61
CA ASP A 243 -10.34 2.63 -10.87
C ASP A 243 -8.96 2.05 -10.50
N ILE A 244 -8.81 1.30 -9.41
CA ILE A 244 -7.59 0.54 -9.10
C ILE A 244 -7.25 -0.45 -10.24
N THR A 245 -8.24 -1.22 -10.71
CA THR A 245 -8.06 -2.16 -11.82
C THR A 245 -7.63 -1.45 -13.11
N LEU A 246 -8.29 -0.33 -13.44
CA LEU A 246 -7.93 0.48 -14.59
C LEU A 246 -6.54 1.09 -14.47
N GLY A 247 -6.18 1.59 -13.28
CA GLY A 247 -4.86 2.13 -12.99
C GLY A 247 -3.73 1.11 -13.19
N MET A 248 -3.96 -0.15 -12.77
CA MET A 248 -3.03 -1.24 -13.02
C MET A 248 -2.89 -1.54 -14.52
N LYS A 249 -3.99 -1.62 -15.25
CA LYS A 249 -3.98 -1.81 -16.72
C LYS A 249 -3.21 -0.69 -17.42
N LYS A 250 -3.47 0.57 -17.04
CA LYS A 250 -2.77 1.75 -17.60
C LYS A 250 -1.27 1.68 -17.32
N ALA A 251 -0.90 1.36 -16.08
CA ALA A 251 0.49 1.28 -15.68
C ALA A 251 1.26 0.24 -16.51
N LEU A 252 0.69 -0.95 -16.69
CA LEU A 252 1.32 -2.02 -17.46
C LEU A 252 1.33 -1.76 -18.97
N ALA A 253 0.29 -1.11 -19.50
CA ALA A 253 0.17 -0.83 -20.93
C ALA A 253 1.06 0.35 -21.41
N ASN A 254 1.43 1.26 -20.51
CA ASN A 254 2.16 2.47 -20.88
C ASN A 254 3.32 2.73 -19.92
N ARG A 255 4.40 1.98 -20.11
CA ARG A 255 5.58 2.03 -19.24
C ARG A 255 6.21 3.43 -19.19
N ASP A 256 6.34 4.10 -20.33
CA ASP A 256 7.00 5.42 -20.41
C ASP A 256 6.24 6.49 -19.61
N GLU A 257 4.92 6.47 -19.67
CA GLU A 257 4.12 7.38 -18.85
C GLU A 257 4.15 6.95 -17.38
N THR A 258 4.18 5.64 -17.10
CA THR A 258 4.30 5.12 -15.72
C THR A 258 5.61 5.55 -15.07
N LEU A 259 6.72 5.57 -15.81
CA LEU A 259 7.99 6.12 -15.31
C LEU A 259 7.84 7.57 -14.84
N LYS A 260 7.15 8.42 -15.62
CA LYS A 260 6.89 9.81 -15.26
C LYS A 260 5.98 9.92 -14.04
N VAL A 261 4.86 9.18 -14.04
CA VAL A 261 3.90 9.16 -12.93
C VAL A 261 4.58 8.74 -11.63
N VAL A 262 5.36 7.66 -11.65
CA VAL A 262 6.09 7.16 -10.47
C VAL A 262 7.15 8.17 -10.02
N SER A 263 7.89 8.78 -10.96
CA SER A 263 8.87 9.82 -10.66
C SER A 263 8.21 11.05 -10.00
N GLU A 264 7.04 11.46 -10.49
CA GLU A 264 6.28 12.59 -9.92
C GLU A 264 5.80 12.33 -8.48
N VAL A 265 5.45 11.09 -8.14
CA VAL A 265 4.98 10.72 -6.80
C VAL A 265 6.15 10.48 -5.85
N LEU A 266 7.10 9.64 -6.25
CA LEU A 266 8.19 9.16 -5.39
C LEU A 266 9.40 10.09 -5.37
N LYS A 267 9.45 11.11 -6.25
CA LYS A 267 10.62 11.99 -6.46
C LYS A 267 11.89 11.22 -6.82
N ALA A 268 11.74 10.03 -7.40
CA ALA A 268 12.83 9.19 -7.86
C ALA A 268 13.22 9.57 -9.30
N PRO A 269 14.53 9.67 -9.64
CA PRO A 269 14.97 9.99 -11.00
C PRO A 269 14.52 8.92 -12.00
N ILE A 270 13.98 9.35 -13.16
CA ILE A 270 13.56 8.43 -14.22
C ILE A 270 14.66 7.45 -14.63
N PRO A 271 15.95 7.83 -14.78
CA PRO A 271 17.00 6.86 -15.11
C PRO A 271 17.15 5.72 -14.09
N VAL A 272 16.88 5.99 -12.81
CA VAL A 272 16.89 4.95 -11.76
C VAL A 272 15.67 4.03 -11.91
N LEU A 273 14.48 4.61 -12.07
CA LEU A 273 13.25 3.85 -12.29
C LEU A 273 13.35 2.99 -13.55
N ASP A 274 13.97 3.52 -14.61
CA ASP A 274 14.11 2.82 -15.88
C ASP A 274 14.99 1.56 -15.80
N THR A 275 15.83 1.42 -14.79
CA THR A 275 16.64 0.21 -14.62
C THR A 275 15.82 -1.03 -14.27
N TYR A 276 14.66 -0.88 -13.63
CA TYR A 276 13.86 -2.01 -13.11
C TYR A 276 12.36 -1.92 -13.41
N LEU A 277 11.73 -0.72 -13.25
CA LEU A 277 10.27 -0.58 -13.17
C LEU A 277 9.56 -1.22 -14.37
N LEU A 278 8.67 -2.17 -14.08
CA LEU A 278 7.90 -2.95 -15.05
C LEU A 278 8.75 -3.80 -16.02
N LYS A 279 10.00 -4.09 -15.68
CA LYS A 279 10.87 -5.04 -16.40
C LYS A 279 10.82 -6.44 -15.75
N ASP A 280 11.52 -7.41 -16.34
CA ASP A 280 11.54 -8.78 -15.84
C ASP A 280 12.15 -8.89 -14.45
N ASN A 281 13.11 -8.05 -14.13
CA ASN A 281 13.77 -7.94 -12.83
C ASN A 281 12.98 -7.14 -11.77
N ASP A 282 11.74 -6.75 -12.05
CA ASP A 282 10.85 -6.07 -11.09
C ASP A 282 9.89 -7.06 -10.42
N PHE A 283 9.08 -6.56 -9.49
CA PHE A 283 7.94 -7.29 -8.92
C PHE A 283 6.97 -7.79 -9.99
N GLY A 284 6.29 -8.90 -9.68
CA GLY A 284 5.13 -9.36 -10.45
C GLY A 284 3.90 -8.51 -10.18
N ARG A 285 3.10 -8.29 -11.22
CA ARG A 285 1.79 -7.61 -11.15
C ARG A 285 0.76 -8.38 -11.95
N ASP A 286 -0.45 -8.48 -11.42
CA ASP A 286 -1.59 -8.98 -12.16
C ASP A 286 -2.26 -7.81 -12.92
N PRO A 287 -2.50 -7.91 -14.24
CA PRO A 287 -3.13 -6.82 -15.00
C PRO A 287 -4.53 -6.43 -14.53
N GLY A 288 -5.24 -7.36 -13.90
CA GLY A 288 -6.54 -7.13 -13.30
C GLY A 288 -6.47 -6.67 -11.85
N ALA A 289 -5.26 -6.55 -11.27
CA ALA A 289 -5.04 -6.34 -9.84
C ALA A 289 -5.71 -7.42 -8.96
N ALA A 290 -5.89 -8.64 -9.49
CA ALA A 290 -6.58 -9.73 -8.81
C ALA A 290 -5.78 -10.25 -7.61
N PRO A 291 -6.40 -10.36 -6.42
CA PRO A 291 -5.74 -10.96 -5.26
C PRO A 291 -5.54 -12.47 -5.45
N ASN A 292 -4.32 -12.93 -5.24
CA ASN A 292 -4.01 -14.35 -5.20
C ASN A 292 -4.29 -14.90 -3.79
N PHE A 293 -5.55 -15.24 -3.52
CA PHE A 293 -5.97 -15.74 -2.21
C PHE A 293 -5.32 -17.09 -1.84
N GLU A 294 -4.94 -17.91 -2.80
CA GLU A 294 -4.20 -19.15 -2.53
C GLU A 294 -2.80 -18.85 -1.99
N ALA A 295 -2.08 -17.93 -2.62
CA ALA A 295 -0.77 -17.49 -2.13
C ALA A 295 -0.87 -16.81 -0.76
N ILE A 296 -1.91 -15.99 -0.53
CA ILE A 296 -2.16 -15.36 0.77
C ILE A 296 -2.42 -16.42 1.84
N GLN A 297 -3.25 -17.45 1.56
CA GLN A 297 -3.49 -18.54 2.50
C GLN A 297 -2.20 -19.27 2.86
N LYS A 298 -1.37 -19.59 1.85
CA LYS A 298 -0.07 -20.22 2.10
C LYS A 298 0.81 -19.39 3.04
N MET A 299 0.84 -18.06 2.84
CA MET A 299 1.57 -17.16 3.73
C MET A 299 1.02 -17.18 5.17
N LEU A 300 -0.30 -17.14 5.35
CA LEU A 300 -0.95 -17.24 6.67
C LEU A 300 -0.62 -18.56 7.36
N ASP A 301 -0.63 -19.69 6.63
CA ASP A 301 -0.29 -20.99 7.15
C ASP A 301 1.19 -21.08 7.59
N ILE A 302 2.09 -20.49 6.80
CA ILE A 302 3.51 -20.39 7.15
C ILE A 302 3.71 -19.56 8.42
N TYR A 303 3.06 -18.40 8.54
CA TYR A 303 3.13 -17.57 9.75
C TYR A 303 2.53 -18.27 10.97
N HIS A 304 1.47 -19.05 10.79
CA HIS A 304 0.93 -19.90 11.85
C HIS A 304 1.93 -20.96 12.32
N GLN A 305 2.54 -21.69 11.38
CA GLN A 305 3.56 -22.69 11.68
C GLN A 305 4.79 -22.11 12.39
N ALA A 306 5.15 -20.85 12.05
CA ALA A 306 6.21 -20.12 12.71
C ALA A 306 5.83 -19.54 14.09
N GLY A 307 4.59 -19.76 14.56
CA GLY A 307 4.08 -19.25 15.84
C GLY A 307 3.83 -17.73 15.85
N MET A 308 3.75 -17.10 14.67
CA MET A 308 3.54 -15.65 14.55
C MET A 308 2.06 -15.27 14.54
N LEU A 309 1.19 -16.17 14.11
CA LEU A 309 -0.27 -15.98 14.01
C LEU A 309 -1.02 -17.22 14.52
N PRO A 310 -2.24 -17.07 15.05
CA PRO A 310 -3.16 -18.20 15.14
C PRO A 310 -3.50 -18.72 13.75
N LYS A 311 -4.09 -19.92 13.67
CA LYS A 311 -4.58 -20.44 12.40
C LYS A 311 -5.71 -19.54 11.89
N MET A 312 -5.59 -19.12 10.62
CA MET A 312 -6.55 -18.20 9.99
C MET A 312 -6.96 -18.73 8.62
N ASP A 313 -8.24 -18.55 8.27
CA ASP A 313 -8.76 -18.82 6.94
C ASP A 313 -8.81 -17.51 6.15
N VAL A 314 -8.22 -17.51 4.96
CA VAL A 314 -8.26 -16.37 4.05
C VAL A 314 -9.68 -15.98 3.62
N ALA A 315 -10.63 -16.90 3.74
CA ALA A 315 -12.04 -16.66 3.40
C ALA A 315 -12.63 -15.47 4.18
N GLN A 316 -12.17 -15.22 5.41
CA GLN A 316 -12.62 -14.08 6.21
C GLN A 316 -12.29 -12.71 5.61
N PHE A 317 -11.31 -12.65 4.70
CA PHE A 317 -10.90 -11.43 3.99
C PHE A 317 -11.56 -11.27 2.61
N LYS A 318 -12.43 -12.19 2.21
CA LYS A 318 -13.08 -12.16 0.89
C LYS A 318 -14.45 -11.49 0.97
N HIS A 319 -14.64 -10.46 0.15
CA HIS A 319 -15.99 -9.98 -0.14
C HIS A 319 -16.57 -10.76 -1.34
N PRO A 320 -17.85 -11.15 -1.32
CA PRO A 320 -18.42 -12.01 -2.35
C PRO A 320 -18.42 -11.38 -3.76
N THR A 321 -18.48 -10.06 -3.87
CA THR A 321 -18.65 -9.36 -5.15
C THR A 321 -17.80 -8.11 -5.34
N ILE A 322 -17.04 -7.68 -4.33
CA ILE A 322 -16.19 -6.48 -4.38
C ILE A 322 -14.74 -6.90 -4.25
N VAL A 323 -14.18 -7.34 -5.36
CA VAL A 323 -12.78 -7.76 -5.49
C VAL A 323 -12.34 -7.56 -6.93
N ALA A 324 -11.11 -7.09 -7.16
CA ALA A 324 -10.54 -6.94 -8.50
C ALA A 324 -10.41 -8.32 -9.20
N PRO A 325 -10.53 -8.38 -10.53
CA PRO A 325 -10.79 -7.25 -11.44
C PRO A 325 -12.27 -6.86 -11.47
N LEU A 326 -12.52 -5.58 -11.44
CA LEU A 326 -13.84 -5.02 -11.76
C LEU A 326 -13.78 -4.20 -13.06
N GLN A 327 -14.85 -4.26 -13.86
CA GLN A 327 -15.01 -3.53 -15.14
C GLN A 327 -16.05 -2.43 -15.00
#